data_6ca8e891d2d7de53ce5c184f1fdefaa8
#
_entry.id   6ca8e891d2d7de53ce5c184f1fdefaa8
#
_cell.length_a   1.000
_cell.length_b   1.000
_cell.length_c   1.000
_cell.angle_alpha   90.00
_cell.angle_beta   90.00
_cell.angle_gamma   90.00
#
_symmetry.space_group_name_H-M   'P 1'
#
loop_
_entity.id
_entity.type
_entity.pdbx_description
1 polymer ?
#
loop_
_entity_poly.entity_id
_entity_poly.type
_entity_poly.pdbx_seq_one_letter_code
_entity_poly.pdbx_strand_id
1 'polypeptide(L)'
;MNVGERLSELRDKCCFTQNGLAERAGVSQTHLRRVELGQADITVGHLQLLCDAMDVSLREFFNTELERDELSAALSKLSPKQKKLLIAFIDSL
;
A
#
# COMPACT_ATOMS: atom_id res chain seq x y z
N MET A 1 0.21 1.22 -11.62
CA MET A 1 0.75 0.59 -10.38
C MET A 1 -0.26 -0.38 -9.82
N ASN A 2 0.17 -1.56 -9.45
CA ASN A 2 -0.64 -2.49 -8.65
C ASN A 2 -0.22 -2.37 -7.20
N VAL A 3 -1.15 -1.98 -6.33
CA VAL A 3 -0.84 -1.73 -4.91
C VAL A 3 -0.37 -3.02 -4.22
N GLY A 4 -1.00 -4.15 -4.50
CA GLY A 4 -0.60 -5.43 -3.93
C GLY A 4 0.80 -5.84 -4.34
N GLU A 5 1.14 -5.69 -5.62
CA GLU A 5 2.50 -6.00 -6.11
C GLU A 5 3.54 -5.06 -5.51
N ARG A 6 3.22 -3.76 -5.42
CA ARG A 6 4.12 -2.78 -4.80
C ARG A 6 4.35 -3.10 -3.32
N LEU A 7 3.29 -3.48 -2.62
CA LEU A 7 3.36 -3.87 -1.22
C LEU A 7 4.26 -5.10 -1.04
N SER A 8 4.08 -6.12 -1.87
CA SER A 8 4.90 -7.34 -1.86
C SER A 8 6.37 -7.01 -2.14
N GLU A 9 6.63 -6.17 -3.12
CA GLU A 9 7.98 -5.73 -3.49
C GLU A 9 8.67 -5.02 -2.33
N LEU A 10 8.01 -4.06 -1.69
CA LEU A 10 8.57 -3.35 -0.55
C LEU A 10 8.78 -4.26 0.65
N ARG A 11 7.82 -5.15 0.90
CA ARG A 11 7.94 -6.13 1.98
C ARG A 11 9.20 -6.99 1.81
N ASP A 12 9.44 -7.48 0.59
CA ASP A 12 10.64 -8.27 0.29
C ASP A 12 11.91 -7.45 0.46
N LYS A 13 11.92 -6.21 -0.01
CA LYS A 13 13.07 -5.30 0.16
C LYS A 13 13.37 -5.02 1.63
N CYS A 14 12.34 -4.96 2.46
CA CYS A 14 12.49 -4.75 3.91
C CYS A 14 12.74 -6.05 4.68
N CYS A 15 12.88 -7.17 3.97
CA CYS A 15 13.16 -8.49 4.54
C CYS A 15 12.08 -9.00 5.51
N PHE A 16 10.81 -8.64 5.26
CA PHE A 16 9.68 -9.14 6.03
C PHE A 16 9.02 -10.32 5.34
N THR A 17 8.62 -11.31 6.13
CA THR A 17 7.62 -12.29 5.68
C THR A 17 6.24 -11.68 5.77
N GLN A 18 5.24 -12.26 5.07
CA GLN A 18 3.86 -11.82 5.20
C GLN A 18 3.40 -11.84 6.65
N ASN A 19 3.67 -12.95 7.34
CA ASN A 19 3.28 -13.11 8.74
C ASN A 19 3.99 -12.09 9.63
N GLY A 20 5.28 -11.90 9.45
CA GLY A 20 6.06 -10.96 10.23
C GLY A 20 5.59 -9.51 10.06
N LEU A 21 5.31 -9.10 8.83
CA LEU A 21 4.81 -7.76 8.57
C LEU A 21 3.40 -7.57 9.13
N ALA A 22 2.51 -8.53 8.92
CA ALA A 22 1.14 -8.46 9.42
C ALA A 22 1.11 -8.36 10.95
N GLU A 23 1.93 -9.15 11.63
CA GLU A 23 2.04 -9.12 13.09
C GLU A 23 2.56 -7.76 13.57
N ARG A 24 3.63 -7.25 12.96
CA ARG A 24 4.20 -5.96 13.32
C ARG A 24 3.23 -4.79 13.08
N ALA A 25 2.48 -4.84 12.00
CA ALA A 25 1.51 -3.81 11.64
C ALA A 25 0.19 -3.92 12.39
N GLY A 26 -0.08 -5.05 13.03
CA GLY A 26 -1.34 -5.29 13.71
C GLY A 26 -2.50 -5.54 12.75
N VAL A 27 -2.22 -6.12 11.57
CA VAL A 27 -3.25 -6.44 10.57
C VAL A 27 -3.33 -7.94 10.35
N SER A 28 -4.44 -8.38 9.75
CA SER A 28 -4.64 -9.80 9.44
C SER A 28 -3.67 -10.28 8.36
N GLN A 29 -2.97 -11.37 8.63
CA GLN A 29 -2.11 -12.02 7.63
C GLN A 29 -2.91 -12.49 6.42
N THR A 30 -4.08 -13.04 6.64
CA THR A 30 -4.97 -13.50 5.56
C THR A 30 -5.36 -12.32 4.65
N HIS A 31 -5.70 -11.17 5.25
CA HIS A 31 -6.03 -9.98 4.49
C HIS A 31 -4.83 -9.46 3.70
N LEU A 32 -3.65 -9.37 4.33
CA LEU A 32 -2.43 -8.95 3.67
C LEU A 32 -2.12 -9.85 2.45
N ARG A 33 -2.21 -11.16 2.63
CA ARG A 33 -1.99 -12.12 1.54
C ARG A 33 -2.95 -11.88 0.39
N ARG A 34 -4.24 -11.67 0.68
CA ARG A 34 -5.26 -11.43 -0.35
C ARG A 34 -5.01 -10.12 -1.08
N VAL A 35 -4.58 -9.08 -0.37
CA VAL A 35 -4.23 -7.79 -0.99
C VAL A 35 -3.03 -7.97 -1.93
N GLU A 36 -1.99 -8.67 -1.50
CA GLU A 36 -0.81 -8.91 -2.33
C GLU A 36 -1.13 -9.73 -3.58
N LEU A 37 -2.10 -10.63 -3.50
CA LEU A 37 -2.56 -11.44 -4.63
C LEU A 37 -3.56 -10.71 -5.53
N GLY A 38 -3.96 -9.50 -5.18
CA GLY A 38 -4.97 -8.75 -5.94
C GLY A 38 -6.40 -9.23 -5.73
N GLN A 39 -6.65 -10.02 -4.69
CA GLN A 39 -7.96 -10.59 -4.37
C GLN A 39 -8.78 -9.72 -3.42
N ALA A 40 -8.19 -8.71 -2.83
CA ALA A 40 -8.86 -7.80 -1.90
C ALA A 40 -8.26 -6.40 -2.03
N ASP A 41 -9.10 -5.40 -1.80
CA ASP A 41 -8.65 -4.01 -1.70
C ASP A 41 -8.14 -3.72 -0.29
N ILE A 42 -7.29 -2.70 -0.19
CA ILE A 42 -6.77 -2.24 1.09
C ILE A 42 -7.26 -0.81 1.36
N THR A 43 -7.60 -0.52 2.59
CA THR A 43 -7.91 0.85 3.00
C THR A 43 -6.63 1.66 3.16
N VAL A 44 -6.73 2.98 3.06
CA VAL A 44 -5.57 3.86 3.30
C VAL A 44 -5.05 3.69 4.73
N GLY A 45 -5.95 3.50 5.70
CA GLY A 45 -5.57 3.26 7.08
C GLY A 45 -4.73 2.00 7.26
N HIS A 46 -5.13 0.90 6.66
CA HIS A 46 -4.36 -0.35 6.69
C HIS A 46 -3.03 -0.21 5.95
N LEU A 47 -3.03 0.47 4.80
CA LEU A 47 -1.79 0.73 4.07
C LEU A 47 -0.82 1.56 4.91
N GLN A 48 -1.31 2.55 5.64
CA GLN A 48 -0.48 3.35 6.54
C GLN A 48 0.14 2.49 7.64
N LEU A 49 -0.64 1.58 8.24
CA LEU A 49 -0.12 0.66 9.26
C LEU A 49 1.01 -0.21 8.72
N LEU A 50 0.84 -0.73 7.51
CA LEU A 50 1.86 -1.55 6.85
C LEU A 50 3.11 -0.73 6.51
N CYS A 51 2.93 0.48 5.98
CA CYS A 51 4.05 1.37 5.67
C CYS A 51 4.81 1.77 6.94
N ASP A 52 4.11 2.10 8.01
CA ASP A 52 4.72 2.43 9.29
C ASP A 52 5.54 1.26 9.82
N ALA A 53 5.02 0.04 9.71
CA ALA A 53 5.73 -1.16 10.14
C ALA A 53 7.01 -1.41 9.34
N MET A 54 7.03 -1.01 8.08
CA MET A 54 8.21 -1.11 7.20
C MET A 54 9.14 0.11 7.28
N ASP A 55 8.75 1.12 8.05
CA ASP A 55 9.46 2.40 8.14
C ASP A 55 9.55 3.09 6.76
N VAL A 56 8.46 3.03 6.01
CA VAL A 56 8.31 3.62 4.69
C VAL A 56 7.17 4.62 4.74
N SER A 57 7.37 5.81 4.18
CA SER A 57 6.28 6.78 4.08
C SER A 57 5.32 6.39 2.94
N LEU A 58 4.08 6.89 2.99
CA LEU A 58 3.16 6.73 1.86
C LEU A 58 3.72 7.36 0.59
N ARG A 59 4.45 8.45 0.73
CA ARG A 59 5.14 9.08 -0.41
C ARG A 59 6.12 8.11 -1.06
N GLU A 60 6.96 7.45 -0.26
CA GLU A 60 7.91 6.45 -0.75
C GLU A 60 7.20 5.24 -1.36
N PHE A 61 6.10 4.81 -0.75
CA PHE A 61 5.31 3.72 -1.29
C PHE A 61 4.85 4.00 -2.72
N PHE A 62 4.37 5.22 -2.98
CA PHE A 62 3.89 5.62 -4.30
C PHE A 62 4.98 6.23 -5.19
N ASN A 63 6.18 6.45 -4.66
CA ASN A 63 7.31 6.98 -5.41
C ASN A 63 8.03 5.83 -6.14
N THR A 64 7.45 5.39 -7.23
CA THR A 64 8.05 4.40 -8.11
C THR A 64 8.57 5.08 -9.36
N GLU A 65 9.40 4.40 -10.15
CA GLU A 65 9.86 4.89 -11.44
C GLU A 65 8.75 4.82 -12.51
N LEU A 66 7.50 4.74 -12.08
CA LEU A 66 6.36 4.72 -12.97
C LEU A 66 6.13 6.10 -13.56
N GLU A 67 5.76 6.11 -14.83
CA GLU A 67 5.34 7.34 -15.48
C GLU A 67 4.06 7.87 -14.84
N ARG A 68 3.87 9.19 -14.93
CA ARG A 68 2.70 9.88 -14.39
C ARG A 68 1.38 9.26 -14.83
N ASP A 69 1.33 8.80 -16.08
CA ASP A 69 0.12 8.20 -16.65
C ASP A 69 -0.21 6.86 -16.00
N GLU A 70 0.80 6.06 -15.68
CA GLU A 70 0.62 4.78 -15.01
C GLU A 70 0.11 4.98 -13.58
N LEU A 71 0.66 5.95 -12.87
CA LEU A 71 0.20 6.30 -11.52
C LEU A 71 -1.23 6.81 -11.55
N SER A 72 -1.56 7.69 -12.50
CA SER A 72 -2.91 8.22 -12.68
C SER A 72 -3.90 7.10 -12.99
N ALA A 73 -3.53 6.16 -13.87
CA ALA A 73 -4.37 5.01 -14.20
C ALA A 73 -4.60 4.10 -12.98
N ALA A 74 -3.57 3.88 -12.17
CA ALA A 74 -3.68 3.09 -10.95
C ALA A 74 -4.62 3.78 -9.94
N LEU A 75 -4.47 5.09 -9.75
CA LEU A 75 -5.32 5.87 -8.85
C LEU A 75 -6.77 5.91 -9.34
N SER A 76 -7.01 5.84 -10.65
CA SER A 76 -8.37 5.85 -11.20
C SER A 76 -9.17 4.60 -10.81
N LYS A 77 -8.51 3.52 -10.40
CA LYS A 77 -9.16 2.29 -9.93
C LYS A 77 -9.67 2.39 -8.50
N LEU A 78 -9.25 3.41 -7.76
CA LEU A 78 -9.74 3.64 -6.42
C LEU A 78 -11.14 4.26 -6.46
N SER A 79 -11.96 3.94 -5.45
CA SER A 79 -13.26 4.61 -5.32
C SER A 79 -13.04 6.10 -5.05
N PRO A 80 -14.03 6.96 -5.35
CA PRO A 80 -13.91 8.39 -5.05
C PRO A 80 -13.60 8.67 -3.58
N LYS A 81 -14.14 7.88 -2.67
CA LYS A 81 -13.87 7.99 -1.23
C LYS A 81 -12.42 7.64 -0.91
N GLN A 82 -11.90 6.57 -1.51
CA GLN A 82 -10.51 6.16 -1.32
C GLN A 82 -9.54 7.21 -1.88
N LYS A 83 -9.83 7.78 -3.05
CA LYS A 83 -9.03 8.85 -3.64
C LYS A 83 -8.97 10.07 -2.73
N LYS A 84 -10.12 10.47 -2.19
CA LYS A 84 -10.24 11.62 -1.29
C LYS A 84 -9.40 11.42 -0.03
N LEU A 85 -9.50 10.24 0.57
CA LEU A 85 -8.73 9.88 1.77
C LEU A 85 -7.23 9.85 1.47
N LEU A 86 -6.83 9.31 0.33
CA LEU A 86 -5.43 9.24 -0.06
C LEU A 86 -4.86 10.63 -0.30
N ILE A 87 -5.58 11.49 -1.03
CA ILE A 87 -5.15 12.87 -1.29
C ILE A 87 -5.02 13.65 0.01
N ALA A 88 -6.00 13.56 0.90
CA ALA A 88 -5.96 14.22 2.20
C ALA A 88 -4.77 13.75 3.03
N PHE A 89 -4.44 12.46 2.94
CA PHE A 89 -3.31 11.87 3.65
C PHE A 89 -1.98 12.38 3.12
N ILE A 90 -1.83 12.44 1.80
CA ILE A 90 -0.61 12.94 1.14
C ILE A 90 -0.43 14.43 1.45
N ASP A 91 -1.50 15.20 1.41
CA ASP A 91 -1.46 16.64 1.70
C ASP A 91 -1.11 16.93 3.15
N SER A 92 -1.38 16.01 4.07
CA SER A 92 -1.06 16.16 5.50
C SER A 92 0.41 15.82 5.82
N LEU A 93 1.12 15.25 4.87
CA LEU A 93 2.53 14.94 5.01
C LEU A 93 3.37 16.19 4.68
#